data_398843a1a2924108574438ced3df6616
#
_entry.id   398843a1a2924108574438ced3df6616
#
_cell.length_a   1.000
_cell.length_b   1.000
_cell.length_c   1.000
_cell.angle_alpha   90.00
_cell.angle_beta   90.00
_cell.angle_gamma   90.00
#
_symmetry.space_group_name_H-M   'P 1'
#
loop_
_entity.id
_entity.type
_entity.pdbx_description
1 polymer ?
#
loop_
_entity_poly.entity_id
_entity_poly.type
_entity_poly.pdbx_seq_one_letter_code
_entity_poly.pdbx_strand_id
1 'polypeptide(L)'
;MTNKLAENIRAFRKARSLTQEQLAEVLGVTTGAVYKWEARLSQPELGMLMELADFFDTSVDVLLGYEMKDNRLEATVARLRRCRWEKDRMGLAEAEKALKKISERL
;
A
#
# COMPACT_ATOMS: atom_id res chain seq x y z
N MET A 1 14.46 7.52 -6.31
CA MET A 1 12.98 7.50 -6.37
C MET A 1 12.41 8.35 -5.26
N THR A 2 11.71 9.40 -5.63
CA THR A 2 11.01 10.23 -4.64
C THR A 2 9.66 9.60 -4.33
N ASN A 3 9.43 9.29 -3.07
CA ASN A 3 8.11 8.87 -2.62
C ASN A 3 7.27 10.11 -2.26
N LYS A 4 5.98 9.92 -2.15
CA LYS A 4 5.03 10.98 -1.80
C LYS A 4 4.59 10.91 -0.34
N LEU A 5 5.40 10.27 0.50
CA LEU A 5 5.05 10.00 1.89
C LEU A 5 4.75 11.28 2.68
N ALA A 6 5.63 12.28 2.59
CA ALA A 6 5.46 13.55 3.30
C ALA A 6 4.15 14.25 2.93
N GLU A 7 3.87 14.32 1.64
CA GLU A 7 2.64 14.94 1.13
C GLU A 7 1.39 14.16 1.55
N ASN A 8 1.47 12.84 1.51
CA ASN A 8 0.35 11.97 1.86
C ASN A 8 0.07 11.99 3.36
N ILE A 9 1.08 11.98 4.21
CA ILE A 9 0.89 12.12 5.67
C ILE A 9 0.14 13.42 5.95
N ARG A 10 0.59 14.50 5.36
CA ARG A 10 -0.05 15.81 5.53
C ARG A 10 -1.49 15.80 5.03
N ALA A 11 -1.73 15.25 3.85
CA ALA A 11 -3.06 15.17 3.25
C ALA A 11 -4.02 14.36 4.10
N PHE A 12 -3.61 13.17 4.55
CA PHE A 12 -4.43 12.33 5.43
C PHE A 12 -4.69 13.00 6.77
N ARG A 13 -3.68 13.65 7.34
CA ARG A 13 -3.82 14.38 8.60
C ARG A 13 -4.87 15.49 8.47
N LYS A 14 -4.76 16.31 7.42
CA LYS A 14 -5.70 17.41 7.16
C LYS A 14 -7.11 16.91 6.85
N ALA A 15 -7.23 15.80 6.14
CA ALA A 15 -8.52 15.20 5.84
C ALA A 15 -9.29 14.80 7.11
N ARG A 16 -8.57 14.48 8.19
CA ARG A 16 -9.15 14.18 9.50
C ARG A 16 -9.17 15.37 10.44
N SER A 17 -8.85 16.55 9.94
CA SER A 17 -8.80 17.80 10.73
C SER A 17 -7.88 17.71 11.96
N LEU A 18 -6.78 16.99 11.82
CA LEU A 18 -5.79 16.84 12.88
C LEU A 18 -4.65 17.86 12.72
N THR A 19 -4.17 18.38 13.84
CA THR A 19 -2.92 19.14 13.87
C THR A 19 -1.74 18.16 13.92
N GLN A 20 -0.53 18.64 13.66
CA GLN A 20 0.68 17.85 13.81
C GLN A 20 0.84 17.33 15.24
N GLU A 21 0.50 18.17 16.22
CA GLU A 21 0.54 17.80 17.62
C GLU A 21 -0.44 16.67 17.95
N GLN A 22 -1.67 16.76 17.44
CA GLN A 22 -2.69 15.73 17.66
C GLN A 22 -2.29 14.40 17.03
N LEU A 23 -1.75 14.43 15.82
CA LEU A 23 -1.27 13.23 15.17
C LEU A 23 -0.10 12.60 15.94
N ALA A 24 0.82 13.42 16.40
CA ALA A 24 1.96 12.97 17.20
C ALA A 24 1.49 12.28 18.49
N GLU A 25 0.51 12.86 19.17
CA GLU A 25 -0.06 12.30 20.39
C GLU A 25 -0.68 10.91 20.14
N VAL A 26 -1.46 10.78 19.09
CA VAL A 26 -2.09 9.50 18.74
C VAL A 26 -1.05 8.43 18.43
N LEU A 27 0.02 8.80 17.74
CA LEU A 27 1.08 7.85 17.34
C LEU A 27 2.12 7.61 18.45
N GLY A 28 2.08 8.39 19.52
CA GLY A 28 3.06 8.27 20.59
C GLY A 28 4.44 8.78 20.23
N VAL A 29 4.53 9.76 19.33
CA VAL A 29 5.78 10.39 18.90
C VAL A 29 5.76 11.89 19.23
N THR A 30 6.89 12.56 19.02
CA THR A 30 6.96 14.00 19.26
C THR A 30 6.35 14.77 18.07
N THR A 31 5.85 15.96 18.34
CA THR A 31 5.36 16.88 17.29
C THR A 31 6.47 17.18 16.28
N GLY A 32 7.70 17.32 16.77
CA GLY A 32 8.87 17.52 15.92
C GLY A 32 9.11 16.38 14.93
N ALA A 33 8.82 15.15 15.31
CA ALA A 33 8.93 14.00 14.42
C ALA A 33 7.93 14.12 13.26
N VAL A 34 6.67 14.43 13.56
CA VAL A 34 5.65 14.62 12.52
C VAL A 34 6.02 15.77 11.59
N TYR A 35 6.47 16.88 12.17
CA TYR A 35 6.95 18.01 11.39
C TYR A 35 8.06 17.62 10.42
N LYS A 36 9.08 16.89 10.90
CA LYS A 36 10.19 16.45 10.07
C LYS A 36 9.74 15.53 8.94
N TRP A 37 8.78 14.64 9.20
CA TRP A 37 8.23 13.78 8.16
C TRP A 37 7.56 14.59 7.06
N GLU A 38 6.74 15.56 7.43
CA GLU A 38 6.02 16.41 6.46
C GLU A 38 6.95 17.39 5.75
N ALA A 39 8.04 17.80 6.39
CA ALA A 39 9.05 18.68 5.81
C ALA A 39 10.13 17.95 5.02
N ARG A 40 10.05 16.63 4.92
CA ARG A 40 11.02 15.75 4.24
C ARG A 40 12.42 15.79 4.87
N LEU A 41 12.50 16.14 6.14
CA LEU A 41 13.77 16.16 6.88
C LEU A 41 14.12 14.79 7.44
N SER A 42 13.13 13.94 7.68
CA SER A 42 13.32 12.56 8.10
C SER A 42 12.15 11.71 7.59
N GLN A 43 12.29 10.41 7.74
CA GLN A 43 11.24 9.46 7.38
C GLN A 43 10.88 8.61 8.59
N PRO A 44 9.60 8.24 8.73
CA PRO A 44 9.20 7.31 9.78
C PRO A 44 9.84 5.94 9.56
N GLU A 45 10.13 5.24 10.63
CA GLU A 45 10.61 3.86 10.58
C GLU A 45 9.50 2.95 10.02
N LEU A 46 9.91 1.75 9.58
CA LEU A 46 8.99 0.79 8.99
C LEU A 46 7.78 0.49 9.90
N GLY A 47 8.02 0.27 11.19
CA GLY A 47 6.96 0.04 12.18
C GLY A 47 6.00 1.22 12.27
N MET A 48 6.53 2.43 12.22
CA MET A 48 5.72 3.65 12.26
C MET A 48 4.92 3.84 10.96
N LEU A 49 5.47 3.44 9.81
CA LEU A 49 4.73 3.43 8.55
C LEU A 49 3.51 2.54 8.64
N MET A 50 3.66 1.37 9.25
CA MET A 50 2.53 0.45 9.45
C MET A 50 1.48 1.05 10.38
N GLU A 51 1.89 1.70 11.46
CA GLU A 51 0.97 2.38 12.37
C GLU A 51 0.24 3.55 11.71
N LEU A 52 0.94 4.32 10.88
CA LEU A 52 0.33 5.40 10.09
C LEU A 52 -0.72 4.84 9.13
N ALA A 53 -0.41 3.75 8.43
CA ALA A 53 -1.33 3.10 7.52
C ALA A 53 -2.58 2.62 8.26
N ASP A 54 -2.41 1.97 9.40
CA ASP A 54 -3.52 1.49 10.22
C ASP A 54 -4.37 2.67 10.74
N PHE A 55 -3.73 3.71 11.24
CA PHE A 55 -4.44 4.89 11.76
C PHE A 55 -5.26 5.59 10.68
N PHE A 56 -4.71 5.74 9.50
CA PHE A 56 -5.39 6.38 8.38
C PHE A 56 -6.28 5.42 7.57
N ASP A 57 -6.37 4.17 7.99
CA ASP A 57 -7.17 3.13 7.34
C ASP A 57 -6.81 3.00 5.85
N THR A 58 -5.52 2.90 5.59
CA THR A 58 -4.97 2.79 4.23
C THR A 58 -3.81 1.79 4.22
N SER A 59 -3.20 1.59 3.07
CA SER A 59 -2.04 0.72 2.94
C SER A 59 -0.74 1.53 2.96
N VAL A 60 0.37 0.87 3.29
CA VAL A 60 1.70 1.48 3.21
C VAL A 60 2.00 1.92 1.77
N ASP A 61 1.57 1.14 0.77
CA ASP A 61 1.75 1.48 -0.64
C ASP A 61 1.08 2.81 -1.00
N VAL A 62 -0.14 3.02 -0.52
CA VAL A 62 -0.87 4.27 -0.73
C VAL A 62 -0.16 5.43 -0.03
N LEU A 63 0.30 5.22 1.22
CA LEU A 63 1.05 6.24 1.95
C LEU A 63 2.31 6.67 1.21
N LEU A 64 3.04 5.72 0.65
CA LEU A 64 4.26 5.98 -0.12
C LEU A 64 3.97 6.58 -1.49
N GLY A 65 2.73 6.53 -1.94
CA GLY A 65 2.35 6.96 -3.27
C GLY A 65 2.90 6.04 -4.35
N TYR A 66 3.12 4.76 -4.00
CA TYR A 66 3.58 3.78 -4.96
C TYR A 66 2.42 3.32 -5.82
N GLU A 67 2.50 3.61 -7.10
CA GLU A 67 1.54 3.13 -8.07
C GLU A 67 2.16 2.01 -8.89
N MET A 68 1.43 0.91 -9.05
CA MET A 68 1.85 -0.14 -9.98
C MET A 68 1.85 0.45 -11.40
N LYS A 69 2.99 0.32 -12.08
CA LYS A 69 3.06 0.72 -13.47
C LYS A 69 2.07 -0.10 -14.30
N ASP A 70 1.43 0.53 -15.28
CA ASP A 70 0.44 -0.11 -16.15
C ASP A 70 0.93 -1.43 -16.74
N ASN A 71 2.22 -1.50 -17.09
CA ASN A 71 2.82 -2.71 -17.64
C ASN A 71 2.81 -3.90 -16.65
N ARG A 72 2.84 -3.65 -15.34
CA ARG A 72 2.71 -4.72 -14.33
C ARG A 72 1.29 -5.26 -14.26
N LEU A 73 0.32 -4.37 -14.32
CA LEU A 73 -1.08 -4.75 -14.35
C LEU A 73 -1.38 -5.56 -15.61
N GLU A 74 -0.91 -5.11 -16.76
CA GLU A 74 -1.03 -5.83 -18.03
C GLU A 74 -0.35 -7.20 -17.97
N ALA A 75 0.84 -7.29 -17.39
CA ALA A 75 1.54 -8.55 -17.23
C ALA A 75 0.77 -9.52 -16.33
N THR A 76 0.14 -9.02 -15.26
CA THR A 76 -0.69 -9.82 -14.37
C THR A 76 -1.94 -10.29 -15.08
N VAL A 77 -2.61 -9.43 -15.82
CA VAL A 77 -3.78 -9.78 -16.63
C VAL A 77 -3.40 -10.81 -17.70
N ALA A 78 -2.25 -10.64 -18.34
CA ALA A 78 -1.75 -11.60 -19.33
C ALA A 78 -1.47 -12.98 -18.71
N ARG A 79 -0.96 -13.03 -17.48
CA ARG A 79 -0.78 -14.29 -16.74
C ARG A 79 -2.10 -14.97 -16.44
N LEU A 80 -3.10 -14.22 -16.01
CA LEU A 80 -4.43 -14.74 -15.75
C LEU A 80 -5.09 -15.26 -17.01
N ARG A 81 -4.89 -14.58 -18.14
CA ARG A 81 -5.38 -15.06 -19.44
C ARG A 81 -4.67 -16.34 -19.89
N ARG A 82 -3.37 -16.46 -19.66
CA ARG A 82 -2.62 -17.67 -19.95
C ARG A 82 -3.10 -18.85 -19.09
N CYS A 83 -3.41 -18.63 -17.84
CA CYS A 83 -4.01 -19.66 -16.98
C CYS A 83 -5.33 -20.17 -17.54
N ARG A 84 -6.13 -19.32 -18.16
CA ARG A 84 -7.35 -19.71 -18.86
C ARG A 84 -7.07 -20.63 -20.06
N TRP A 85 -6.02 -20.32 -20.84
CA TRP A 85 -5.63 -21.14 -21.99
C TRP A 85 -5.08 -22.49 -21.56
N GLU A 86 -4.30 -22.54 -20.51
CA GLU A 86 -3.78 -23.77 -19.94
C GLU A 86 -4.89 -24.64 -19.35
N LYS A 87 -5.97 -24.04 -18.90
CA LYS A 87 -7.17 -24.74 -18.44
C LYS A 87 -7.73 -25.68 -19.50
N ASP A 88 -7.78 -25.24 -20.75
CA ASP A 88 -8.26 -26.05 -21.86
C ASP A 88 -7.30 -27.18 -22.25
N ARG A 89 -6.02 -27.08 -21.87
CA ARG A 89 -4.98 -28.07 -22.16
C ARG A 89 -4.76 -29.10 -21.06
N MET A 90 -4.93 -28.68 -19.81
CA MET A 90 -4.59 -29.50 -18.63
C MET A 90 -5.76 -30.28 -18.05
N GLY A 91 -6.96 -30.08 -18.53
CA GLY A 91 -8.15 -30.64 -17.94
C GLY A 91 -8.70 -29.80 -16.79
N LEU A 92 -10.01 -29.91 -16.62
CA LEU A 92 -10.79 -29.04 -15.73
C LEU A 92 -10.36 -29.15 -14.26
N ALA A 93 -10.05 -30.33 -13.78
CA ALA A 93 -9.73 -30.58 -12.38
C ALA A 93 -8.42 -29.91 -11.94
N GLU A 94 -7.39 -29.94 -12.79
CA GLU A 94 -6.10 -29.29 -12.50
C GLU A 94 -6.19 -27.78 -12.59
N ALA A 95 -6.96 -27.25 -13.54
CA ALA A 95 -7.21 -25.85 -13.67
C ALA A 95 -7.98 -25.28 -12.48
N GLU A 96 -8.96 -26.00 -11.98
CA GLU A 96 -9.72 -25.63 -10.79
C GLU A 96 -8.85 -25.60 -9.54
N LYS A 97 -7.93 -26.57 -9.38
CA LYS A 97 -6.95 -26.55 -8.30
C LYS A 97 -6.02 -25.34 -8.36
N ALA A 98 -5.55 -24.98 -9.54
CA ALA A 98 -4.68 -23.80 -9.73
C ALA A 98 -5.42 -22.51 -9.41
N LEU A 99 -6.66 -22.37 -9.89
CA LEU A 99 -7.50 -21.21 -9.61
C LEU A 99 -7.86 -21.09 -8.13
N LYS A 100 -8.11 -22.21 -7.47
CA LYS A 100 -8.40 -22.25 -6.03
C LYS A 100 -7.20 -21.78 -5.21
N LYS A 101 -5.98 -22.21 -5.57
CA LYS A 101 -4.75 -21.74 -4.91
C LYS A 101 -4.54 -20.24 -5.07
N ILE A 102 -4.83 -19.68 -6.23
CA ILE A 102 -4.74 -18.23 -6.48
C ILE A 102 -5.79 -17.50 -5.65
N SER A 103 -7.00 -18.01 -5.60
CA SER A 103 -8.10 -17.43 -4.82
C SER A 103 -7.81 -17.43 -3.31
N GLU A 104 -7.20 -18.49 -2.79
CA GLU A 104 -6.83 -18.60 -1.38
C GLU A 104 -5.71 -17.64 -0.97
N ARG A 105 -4.92 -17.11 -1.91
CA ARG A 105 -3.84 -16.14 -1.66
C ARG A 105 -4.28 -14.68 -1.74
N LEU A 106 -5.47 -14.43 -2.19
CA LEU A 106 -6.00 -13.05 -2.33
C LEU A 106 -6.68 -12.58 -1.01
#